data_0e619b39f915a9ec00015c31b264e727
#
_entry.id   0e619b39f915a9ec00015c31b264e727
#
_cell.length_a   1.000
_cell.length_b   1.000
_cell.length_c   1.000
_cell.angle_alpha   90.00
_cell.angle_beta   90.00
_cell.angle_gamma   90.00
#
_symmetry.space_group_name_H-M   'P 1'
#
loop_
_entity.id
_entity.type
_entity.pdbx_description
1 polymer ?
#
loop_
_entity_poly.entity_id
_entity_poly.type
_entity_poly.pdbx_seq_one_letter_code
_entity_poly.pdbx_strand_id
1 'polypeptide(L)'
;TAAVIAGFAGALYGPLVFYETDLLREVLVIFLVLALLLCLLRSEDGGRLRWAAAAGFLMGLSLIVRENTFLFLPVAAAWLFFRAERRSKNRWLAPALFVLLAMLPVVPVTIQNYLNSGAFVPISSQGGMNFFIGNSADSERLTGLQPGLAWDRMAKAPQAELGENASPNAYNAWFFRRAFRDIAAAPGAWMKKLVKKAWLVFDAEEIEPTNDLHLYRGES
;
A
#
# COMPACT_ATOMS: atom_id res chain seq x y z
N THR A 1 9.29 26.81 15.21
CA THR A 1 8.23 26.75 16.25
C THR A 1 7.04 25.92 15.73
N ALA A 2 6.46 26.23 14.55
CA ALA A 2 5.31 25.48 14.00
C ALA A 2 5.59 23.99 13.76
N ALA A 3 6.77 23.65 13.20
CA ALA A 3 7.17 22.25 12.98
C ALA A 3 7.29 21.45 14.28
N VAL A 4 7.78 22.07 15.36
CA VAL A 4 7.88 21.43 16.68
C VAL A 4 6.50 21.18 17.26
N ILE A 5 5.59 22.15 17.16
CA ILE A 5 4.20 22.01 17.62
C ILE A 5 3.49 20.90 16.82
N ALA A 6 3.64 20.88 15.48
CA ALA A 6 3.06 19.84 14.64
C ALA A 6 3.63 18.44 14.99
N GLY A 7 4.94 18.35 15.29
CA GLY A 7 5.57 17.10 15.71
C GLY A 7 5.01 16.59 17.04
N PHE A 8 4.87 17.46 18.06
CA PHE A 8 4.25 17.08 19.34
C PHE A 8 2.77 16.74 19.20
N ALA A 9 2.01 17.50 18.39
CA ALA A 9 0.61 17.19 18.13
C ALA A 9 0.43 15.79 17.49
N GLY A 10 1.30 15.44 16.53
CA GLY A 10 1.31 14.11 15.95
C GLY A 10 1.71 13.01 16.93
N ALA A 11 2.76 13.24 17.73
CA ALA A 11 3.24 12.26 18.71
C ALA A 11 2.24 12.00 19.86
N LEU A 12 1.41 12.96 20.19
CA LEU A 12 0.39 12.86 21.26
C LEU A 12 -1.02 12.58 20.71
N TYR A 13 -1.15 12.38 19.40
CA TYR A 13 -2.44 12.08 18.79
C TYR A 13 -2.91 10.68 19.21
N GLY A 14 -3.93 10.62 20.05
CA GLY A 14 -4.42 9.41 20.71
C GLY A 14 -4.62 8.20 19.76
N PRO A 15 -5.25 8.34 18.58
CA PRO A 15 -5.35 7.24 17.62
C PRO A 15 -4.01 6.68 17.17
N LEU A 16 -2.99 7.51 16.92
CA LEU A 16 -1.65 7.03 16.56
C LEU A 16 -1.02 6.24 17.69
N VAL A 17 -1.10 6.75 18.94
CA VAL A 17 -0.59 6.07 20.13
C VAL A 17 -1.29 4.73 20.34
N PHE A 18 -2.61 4.67 20.15
CA PHE A 18 -3.38 3.43 20.25
C PHE A 18 -2.89 2.38 19.25
N TYR A 19 -2.77 2.75 17.98
CA TYR A 19 -2.31 1.82 16.93
C TYR A 19 -0.83 1.46 17.04
N GLU A 20 0.00 2.23 17.75
CA GLU A 20 1.38 1.85 18.11
C GLU A 20 1.42 0.65 19.05
N THR A 21 0.48 0.57 20.01
CA THR A 21 0.44 -0.54 20.98
C THR A 21 0.00 -1.86 20.34
N ASP A 22 -0.67 -1.80 19.21
CA ASP A 22 -1.22 -2.97 18.51
C ASP A 22 -0.24 -3.62 17.50
N LEU A 23 1.03 -3.17 17.48
CA LEU A 23 2.10 -3.66 16.57
C LEU A 23 1.68 -3.70 15.09
N LEU A 24 0.81 -2.80 14.69
CA LEU A 24 0.33 -2.72 13.32
C LEU A 24 1.41 -2.15 12.39
N ARG A 25 1.43 -2.64 11.17
CA ARG A 25 2.35 -2.21 10.10
C ARG A 25 2.21 -0.72 9.75
N GLU A 26 1.07 -0.12 10.09
CA GLU A 26 0.68 1.26 9.78
C GLU A 26 1.66 2.27 10.37
N VAL A 27 2.09 2.09 11.61
CA VAL A 27 3.05 2.99 12.28
C VAL A 27 4.39 3.01 11.55
N LEU A 28 4.89 1.82 11.19
CA LEU A 28 6.13 1.70 10.43
C LEU A 28 6.03 2.35 9.05
N VAL A 29 4.89 2.16 8.36
CA VAL A 29 4.65 2.80 7.05
C VAL A 29 4.62 4.32 7.19
N ILE A 30 3.94 4.87 8.19
CA ILE A 30 3.88 6.32 8.42
C ILE A 30 5.30 6.87 8.64
N PHE A 31 6.09 6.24 9.50
CA PHE A 31 7.47 6.64 9.74
C PHE A 31 8.31 6.62 8.46
N LEU A 32 8.26 5.51 7.69
CA LEU A 32 9.01 5.36 6.44
C LEU A 32 8.59 6.39 5.39
N VAL A 33 7.30 6.65 5.25
CA VAL A 33 6.77 7.64 4.30
C VAL A 33 7.17 9.06 4.71
N LEU A 34 7.10 9.43 5.98
CA LEU A 34 7.54 10.74 6.46
C LEU A 34 9.06 10.93 6.25
N ALA A 35 9.86 9.91 6.55
CA ALA A 35 11.31 9.93 6.31
C ALA A 35 11.62 10.05 4.80
N LEU A 36 10.89 9.33 3.95
CA LEU A 36 10.99 9.42 2.49
C LEU A 36 10.66 10.83 2.00
N LEU A 37 9.54 11.41 2.46
CA LEU A 37 9.16 12.78 2.10
C LEU A 37 10.21 13.80 2.53
N LEU A 38 10.77 13.65 3.73
CA LEU A 38 11.87 14.49 4.20
C LEU A 38 13.09 14.38 3.29
N CYS A 39 13.47 13.17 2.85
CA CYS A 39 14.56 12.98 1.90
C CYS A 39 14.28 13.62 0.54
N LEU A 40 13.04 13.51 0.03
CA LEU A 40 12.64 14.18 -1.19
C LEU A 40 12.80 15.70 -1.07
N LEU A 41 12.29 16.31 -0.01
CA LEU A 41 12.42 17.76 0.24
C LEU A 41 13.89 18.17 0.38
N ARG A 42 14.71 17.43 1.14
CA ARG A 42 16.14 17.69 1.28
C ARG A 42 16.94 17.57 -0.02
N SER A 43 16.41 16.84 -1.01
CA SER A 43 17.04 16.75 -2.32
C SER A 43 17.07 18.08 -3.09
N GLU A 44 16.28 19.08 -2.67
CA GLU A 44 16.29 20.43 -3.24
C GLU A 44 17.42 21.30 -2.67
N ASP A 45 17.77 21.14 -1.40
CA ASP A 45 18.73 22.00 -0.67
C ASP A 45 20.21 21.66 -0.95
N GLY A 46 20.48 20.67 -1.79
CA GLY A 46 21.81 20.17 -2.11
C GLY A 46 21.98 18.68 -1.84
N GLY A 47 22.99 18.08 -2.46
CA GLY A 47 23.23 16.64 -2.34
C GLY A 47 22.12 15.77 -2.92
N ARG A 48 21.52 16.24 -4.00
CA ARG A 48 20.34 15.67 -4.65
C ARG A 48 20.39 14.16 -4.82
N LEU A 49 21.53 13.64 -5.29
CA LEU A 49 21.67 12.19 -5.54
C LEU A 49 21.64 11.36 -4.26
N ARG A 50 22.34 11.82 -3.20
CA ARG A 50 22.33 11.10 -1.91
C ARG A 50 20.94 11.04 -1.29
N TRP A 51 20.19 12.14 -1.38
CA TRP A 51 18.84 12.20 -0.84
C TRP A 51 17.84 11.42 -1.71
N ALA A 52 17.99 11.44 -3.04
CA ALA A 52 17.21 10.58 -3.93
C ALA A 52 17.51 9.09 -3.68
N ALA A 53 18.75 8.72 -3.42
CA ALA A 53 19.15 7.36 -3.05
C ALA A 53 18.50 6.94 -1.72
N ALA A 54 18.59 7.78 -0.67
CA ALA A 54 17.97 7.52 0.61
C ALA A 54 16.44 7.41 0.50
N ALA A 55 15.80 8.32 -0.24
CA ALA A 55 14.37 8.26 -0.52
C ALA A 55 13.98 6.97 -1.25
N GLY A 56 14.77 6.55 -2.24
CA GLY A 56 14.55 5.29 -2.96
C GLY A 56 14.61 4.08 -2.03
N PHE A 57 15.65 4.00 -1.19
CA PHE A 57 15.78 2.90 -0.24
C PHE A 57 14.59 2.84 0.75
N LEU A 58 14.20 4.01 1.31
CA LEU A 58 13.02 4.11 2.19
C LEU A 58 11.73 3.74 1.46
N MET A 59 11.60 4.10 0.18
CA MET A 59 10.49 3.67 -0.67
C MET A 59 10.44 2.15 -0.79
N GLY A 60 11.57 1.49 -1.03
CA GLY A 60 11.65 0.04 -1.11
C GLY A 60 11.26 -0.66 0.19
N LEU A 61 11.69 -0.14 1.34
CA LEU A 61 11.25 -0.62 2.66
C LEU A 61 9.73 -0.43 2.84
N SER A 62 9.19 0.73 2.44
CA SER A 62 7.75 1.00 2.50
C SER A 62 6.94 0.01 1.65
N LEU A 63 7.45 -0.35 0.46
CA LEU A 63 6.84 -1.33 -0.43
C LEU A 63 6.73 -2.71 0.22
N ILE A 64 7.76 -3.15 0.94
CA ILE A 64 7.76 -4.46 1.65
C ILE A 64 6.73 -4.46 2.77
N VAL A 65 6.63 -3.36 3.52
CA VAL A 65 5.67 -3.24 4.64
C VAL A 65 4.24 -3.12 4.13
N ARG A 66 4.03 -2.33 3.07
CA ARG A 66 2.72 -2.10 2.47
C ARG A 66 2.81 -1.86 0.97
N GLU A 67 2.46 -2.86 0.19
CA GLU A 67 2.58 -2.84 -1.28
C GLU A 67 1.78 -1.70 -1.96
N ASN A 68 0.73 -1.18 -1.34
CA ASN A 68 -0.05 -0.05 -1.86
C ASN A 68 0.80 1.24 -2.03
N THR A 69 1.91 1.37 -1.31
CA THR A 69 2.84 2.50 -1.46
C THR A 69 3.48 2.53 -2.85
N PHE A 70 3.40 1.44 -3.63
CA PHE A 70 3.86 1.39 -5.02
C PHE A 70 3.26 2.50 -5.89
N LEU A 71 2.02 2.92 -5.61
CA LEU A 71 1.37 4.02 -6.34
C LEU A 71 2.11 5.36 -6.18
N PHE A 72 2.86 5.53 -5.09
CA PHE A 72 3.64 6.74 -4.84
C PHE A 72 4.99 6.74 -5.58
N LEU A 73 5.52 5.58 -5.98
CA LEU A 73 6.81 5.47 -6.66
C LEU A 73 6.89 6.31 -7.95
N PRO A 74 5.95 6.19 -8.92
CA PRO A 74 5.98 7.03 -10.13
C PRO A 74 5.80 8.51 -9.82
N VAL A 75 5.02 8.87 -8.81
CA VAL A 75 4.80 10.27 -8.40
C VAL A 75 6.09 10.87 -7.87
N ALA A 76 6.79 10.18 -6.98
CA ALA A 76 8.06 10.63 -6.42
C ALA A 76 9.17 10.70 -7.49
N ALA A 77 9.24 9.73 -8.40
CA ALA A 77 10.18 9.74 -9.52
C ALA A 77 9.91 10.93 -10.46
N ALA A 78 8.66 11.18 -10.81
CA ALA A 78 8.25 12.32 -11.61
C ALA A 78 8.59 13.65 -10.91
N TRP A 79 8.32 13.75 -9.61
CA TRP A 79 8.67 14.92 -8.81
C TRP A 79 10.17 15.22 -8.86
N LEU A 80 11.03 14.20 -8.62
CA LEU A 80 12.48 14.33 -8.75
C LEU A 80 12.90 14.76 -10.16
N PHE A 81 12.22 14.29 -11.20
CA PHE A 81 12.51 14.66 -12.57
C PHE A 81 12.16 16.14 -12.87
N PHE A 82 10.97 16.59 -12.48
CA PHE A 82 10.49 17.94 -12.78
C PHE A 82 11.18 19.03 -11.95
N ARG A 83 11.70 18.67 -10.76
CA ARG A 83 12.48 19.57 -9.89
C ARG A 83 13.94 19.70 -10.33
N ALA A 84 14.38 18.92 -11.32
CA ALA A 84 15.69 19.11 -11.93
C ALA A 84 15.73 20.37 -12.79
N GLU A 85 16.89 21.02 -12.85
CA GLU A 85 17.13 22.07 -13.83
C GLU A 85 16.84 21.56 -15.25
N ARG A 86 15.97 22.25 -15.98
CA ARG A 86 15.54 21.85 -17.33
C ARG A 86 16.69 21.69 -18.33
N ARG A 87 17.80 22.42 -18.13
CA ARG A 87 19.01 22.36 -18.98
C ARG A 87 20.01 21.28 -18.54
N SER A 88 19.84 20.66 -17.39
CA SER A 88 20.77 19.63 -16.91
C SER A 88 20.64 18.36 -17.75
N LYS A 89 21.75 17.93 -18.37
CA LYS A 89 21.83 16.63 -19.07
C LYS A 89 21.58 15.45 -18.12
N ASN A 90 21.81 15.65 -16.82
CA ASN A 90 21.72 14.62 -15.79
C ASN A 90 20.40 14.61 -15.01
N ARG A 91 19.34 15.26 -15.55
CA ARG A 91 18.03 15.34 -14.86
C ARG A 91 17.41 13.97 -14.57
N TRP A 92 17.77 12.93 -15.33
CA TRP A 92 17.28 11.58 -15.16
C TRP A 92 17.99 10.78 -14.04
N LEU A 93 19.17 11.25 -13.61
CA LEU A 93 20.02 10.48 -12.71
C LEU A 93 19.39 10.30 -11.33
N ALA A 94 18.78 11.34 -10.77
CA ALA A 94 18.13 11.26 -9.46
C ALA A 94 16.89 10.35 -9.46
N PRO A 95 15.92 10.48 -10.40
CA PRO A 95 14.81 9.54 -10.48
C PRO A 95 15.24 8.10 -10.80
N ALA A 96 16.23 7.91 -11.66
CA ALA A 96 16.75 6.57 -11.94
C ALA A 96 17.39 5.93 -10.69
N LEU A 97 18.22 6.68 -9.96
CA LEU A 97 18.82 6.22 -8.72
C LEU A 97 17.76 5.93 -7.64
N PHE A 98 16.74 6.78 -7.53
CA PHE A 98 15.59 6.56 -6.64
C PHE A 98 14.88 5.23 -6.94
N VAL A 99 14.55 4.95 -8.21
CA VAL A 99 13.89 3.71 -8.61
C VAL A 99 14.80 2.50 -8.37
N LEU A 100 16.09 2.60 -8.73
CA LEU A 100 17.07 1.53 -8.53
C LEU A 100 17.18 1.16 -7.04
N LEU A 101 17.33 2.17 -6.17
CA LEU A 101 17.45 1.96 -4.71
C LEU A 101 16.13 1.51 -4.08
N ALA A 102 14.97 1.83 -4.67
CA ALA A 102 13.70 1.30 -4.24
C ALA A 102 13.58 -0.23 -4.51
N MET A 103 14.20 -0.72 -5.56
CA MET A 103 14.22 -2.16 -5.85
C MET A 103 15.18 -2.94 -4.93
N LEU A 104 16.19 -2.31 -4.37
CA LEU A 104 17.20 -2.98 -3.58
C LEU A 104 16.66 -3.78 -2.39
N PRO A 105 15.77 -3.27 -1.52
CA PRO A 105 15.13 -4.06 -0.47
C PRO A 105 14.12 -5.08 -1.00
N VAL A 106 13.49 -4.84 -2.16
CA VAL A 106 12.49 -5.73 -2.75
C VAL A 106 13.11 -7.00 -3.31
N VAL A 107 14.30 -6.91 -3.91
CA VAL A 107 14.98 -8.05 -4.55
C VAL A 107 15.15 -9.26 -3.61
N PRO A 108 15.68 -9.15 -2.38
CA PRO A 108 15.79 -10.28 -1.46
C PRO A 108 14.44 -10.95 -1.18
N VAL A 109 13.37 -10.15 -1.00
CA VAL A 109 12.01 -10.67 -0.77
C VAL A 109 11.51 -11.43 -2.00
N THR A 110 11.73 -10.88 -3.20
CA THR A 110 11.36 -11.53 -4.46
C THR A 110 12.10 -12.88 -4.62
N ILE A 111 13.39 -12.91 -4.32
CA ILE A 111 14.20 -14.14 -4.37
C ILE A 111 13.65 -15.17 -3.37
N GLN A 112 13.41 -14.78 -2.13
CA GLN A 112 12.84 -15.64 -1.10
C GLN A 112 11.49 -16.22 -1.53
N ASN A 113 10.60 -15.37 -2.06
CA ASN A 113 9.31 -15.80 -2.57
C ASN A 113 9.46 -16.81 -3.71
N TYR A 114 10.39 -16.58 -4.63
CA TYR A 114 10.66 -17.49 -5.74
C TYR A 114 11.19 -18.83 -5.28
N LEU A 115 12.13 -18.85 -4.34
CA LEU A 115 12.69 -20.08 -3.78
C LEU A 115 11.64 -20.92 -3.04
N ASN A 116 10.68 -20.26 -2.37
CA ASN A 116 9.65 -20.93 -1.59
C ASN A 116 8.48 -21.43 -2.43
N SER A 117 8.09 -20.70 -3.48
CA SER A 117 6.87 -20.98 -4.24
C SER A 117 7.09 -21.44 -5.69
N GLY A 118 8.32 -21.33 -6.20
CA GLY A 118 8.62 -21.53 -7.62
C GLY A 118 7.98 -20.49 -8.55
N ALA A 119 7.31 -19.48 -7.99
CA ALA A 119 6.60 -18.45 -8.75
C ALA A 119 7.23 -17.06 -8.55
N PHE A 120 7.28 -16.24 -9.61
CA PHE A 120 7.75 -14.87 -9.51
C PHE A 120 6.71 -13.99 -8.80
N VAL A 121 6.94 -13.74 -7.52
CA VAL A 121 6.10 -12.89 -6.65
C VAL A 121 6.99 -11.78 -6.08
N PRO A 122 6.91 -10.53 -6.58
CA PRO A 122 7.81 -9.45 -6.14
C PRO A 122 7.76 -9.18 -4.63
N ILE A 123 6.56 -9.04 -4.06
CA ILE A 123 6.39 -8.76 -2.63
C ILE A 123 5.33 -9.69 -2.05
N SER A 124 4.10 -9.65 -2.55
CA SER A 124 2.96 -10.43 -2.08
C SER A 124 2.10 -10.88 -3.25
N SER A 125 1.44 -12.02 -3.10
CA SER A 125 0.46 -12.55 -4.06
C SER A 125 -0.98 -12.17 -3.71
N GLN A 126 -1.19 -11.28 -2.74
CA GLN A 126 -2.53 -10.92 -2.25
C GLN A 126 -3.17 -9.76 -3.02
N GLY A 127 -2.46 -9.13 -3.95
CA GLY A 127 -2.96 -7.96 -4.70
C GLY A 127 -4.29 -8.21 -5.42
N GLY A 128 -4.45 -9.37 -6.05
CA GLY A 128 -5.70 -9.76 -6.72
C GLY A 128 -6.85 -9.96 -5.74
N MET A 129 -6.60 -10.62 -4.61
CA MET A 129 -7.60 -10.82 -3.57
C MET A 129 -8.05 -9.47 -2.97
N ASN A 130 -7.11 -8.61 -2.64
CA ASN A 130 -7.40 -7.26 -2.12
C ASN A 130 -8.17 -6.42 -3.16
N PHE A 131 -7.79 -6.51 -4.43
CA PHE A 131 -8.50 -5.85 -5.51
C PHE A 131 -9.93 -6.38 -5.67
N PHE A 132 -10.13 -7.70 -5.59
CA PHE A 132 -11.45 -8.34 -5.63
C PHE A 132 -12.33 -7.91 -4.45
N ILE A 133 -11.83 -7.95 -3.22
CA ILE A 133 -12.55 -7.50 -2.02
C ILE A 133 -13.03 -6.05 -2.22
N GLY A 134 -12.17 -5.19 -2.76
CA GLY A 134 -12.50 -3.79 -2.94
C GLY A 134 -13.40 -3.48 -4.13
N ASN A 135 -13.46 -4.30 -5.19
CA ASN A 135 -14.05 -3.92 -6.48
C ASN A 135 -15.09 -4.90 -7.04
N SER A 136 -15.29 -6.07 -6.43
CA SER A 136 -16.31 -7.03 -6.85
C SER A 136 -17.74 -6.52 -6.66
N ALA A 137 -18.71 -7.23 -7.22
CA ALA A 137 -20.12 -6.93 -7.02
C ALA A 137 -20.48 -6.89 -5.53
N ASP A 138 -19.95 -7.84 -4.73
CA ASP A 138 -20.19 -8.00 -3.29
C ASP A 138 -19.20 -7.23 -2.40
N SER A 139 -18.51 -6.23 -2.93
CA SER A 139 -17.41 -5.54 -2.21
C SER A 139 -17.82 -4.96 -0.85
N GLU A 140 -19.06 -4.49 -0.68
CA GLU A 140 -19.54 -3.96 0.62
C GLU A 140 -19.59 -5.05 1.69
N ARG A 141 -20.05 -6.25 1.35
CA ARG A 141 -20.06 -7.40 2.25
C ARG A 141 -18.65 -7.95 2.52
N LEU A 142 -17.81 -7.98 1.48
CA LEU A 142 -16.45 -8.52 1.57
C LEU A 142 -15.51 -7.63 2.38
N THR A 143 -15.70 -6.32 2.34
CA THR A 143 -14.87 -5.37 3.10
C THR A 143 -15.07 -5.52 4.62
N GLY A 144 -16.29 -5.87 5.05
CA GLY A 144 -16.62 -6.14 6.47
C GLY A 144 -16.39 -7.58 6.93
N LEU A 145 -15.80 -8.46 6.09
CA LEU A 145 -15.56 -9.85 6.48
C LEU A 145 -14.46 -9.95 7.54
N GLN A 146 -14.84 -10.42 8.72
CA GLN A 146 -13.90 -10.76 9.79
C GLN A 146 -13.24 -12.13 9.53
N PRO A 147 -12.02 -12.37 10.08
CA PRO A 147 -11.39 -13.68 10.05
C PRO A 147 -12.33 -14.78 10.56
N GLY A 148 -12.48 -15.87 9.80
CA GLY A 148 -13.38 -16.98 10.13
C GLY A 148 -13.84 -17.73 8.87
N LEU A 149 -14.84 -18.60 9.03
CA LEU A 149 -15.30 -19.50 7.96
C LEU A 149 -15.72 -18.78 6.66
N ALA A 150 -16.30 -17.59 6.75
CA ALA A 150 -16.71 -16.81 5.58
C ALA A 150 -15.49 -16.27 4.83
N TRP A 151 -14.49 -15.78 5.56
CA TRP A 151 -13.20 -15.37 5.02
C TRP A 151 -12.48 -16.53 4.33
N ASP A 152 -12.39 -17.69 5.02
CA ASP A 152 -11.73 -18.89 4.49
C ASP A 152 -12.38 -19.38 3.20
N ARG A 153 -13.71 -19.36 3.12
CA ARG A 153 -14.45 -19.74 1.90
C ARG A 153 -14.12 -18.79 0.75
N MET A 154 -14.07 -17.50 1.00
CA MET A 154 -13.72 -16.50 -0.01
C MET A 154 -12.26 -16.68 -0.46
N ALA A 155 -11.32 -16.79 0.48
CA ALA A 155 -9.90 -16.95 0.19
C ALA A 155 -9.59 -18.24 -0.58
N LYS A 156 -10.32 -19.33 -0.30
CA LYS A 156 -10.19 -20.63 -0.97
C LYS A 156 -11.06 -20.79 -2.23
N ALA A 157 -11.87 -19.78 -2.59
CA ALA A 157 -12.73 -19.87 -3.77
C ALA A 157 -11.99 -20.24 -5.08
N PRO A 158 -10.76 -19.76 -5.36
CA PRO A 158 -10.02 -20.18 -6.54
C PRO A 158 -9.66 -21.65 -6.57
N GLN A 159 -9.54 -22.33 -5.41
CA GLN A 159 -9.15 -23.74 -5.32
C GLN A 159 -10.18 -24.66 -5.99
N ALA A 160 -11.46 -24.28 -5.96
CA ALA A 160 -12.53 -25.05 -6.61
C ALA A 160 -12.40 -25.10 -8.14
N GLU A 161 -11.83 -24.06 -8.76
CA GLU A 161 -11.66 -23.97 -10.21
C GLU A 161 -10.25 -24.35 -10.68
N LEU A 162 -9.22 -24.02 -9.89
CA LEU A 162 -7.81 -24.15 -10.28
C LEU A 162 -7.12 -25.36 -9.64
N GLY A 163 -7.76 -25.99 -8.65
CA GLY A 163 -7.15 -27.03 -7.82
C GLY A 163 -6.28 -26.46 -6.69
N GLU A 164 -6.00 -27.30 -5.68
CA GLU A 164 -5.27 -26.89 -4.46
C GLU A 164 -3.79 -26.58 -4.72
N ASN A 165 -3.20 -27.16 -5.77
CA ASN A 165 -1.78 -27.04 -6.10
C ASN A 165 -1.49 -25.93 -7.13
N ALA A 166 -2.45 -25.08 -7.46
CA ALA A 166 -2.21 -24.00 -8.40
C ALA A 166 -1.22 -22.95 -7.81
N SER A 167 -0.43 -22.33 -8.69
CA SER A 167 0.57 -21.35 -8.26
C SER A 167 -0.07 -20.11 -7.61
N PRO A 168 0.63 -19.43 -6.68
CA PRO A 168 0.17 -18.16 -6.10
C PRO A 168 -0.24 -17.13 -7.15
N ASN A 169 0.48 -17.07 -8.27
CA ASN A 169 0.15 -16.19 -9.38
C ASN A 169 -1.15 -16.56 -10.08
N ALA A 170 -1.47 -17.87 -10.19
CA ALA A 170 -2.73 -18.32 -10.76
C ALA A 170 -3.92 -17.91 -9.88
N TYR A 171 -3.81 -18.06 -8.57
CA TYR A 171 -4.82 -17.59 -7.60
C TYR A 171 -5.00 -16.06 -7.68
N ASN A 172 -3.89 -15.33 -7.65
CA ASN A 172 -3.90 -13.87 -7.77
C ASN A 172 -4.60 -13.42 -9.07
N ALA A 173 -4.26 -14.03 -10.19
CA ALA A 173 -4.87 -13.74 -11.50
C ALA A 173 -6.37 -14.11 -11.55
N TRP A 174 -6.79 -15.17 -10.84
CA TRP A 174 -8.20 -15.55 -10.75
C TRP A 174 -9.03 -14.45 -10.08
N PHE A 175 -8.57 -13.90 -8.95
CA PHE A 175 -9.23 -12.81 -8.26
C PHE A 175 -9.32 -11.54 -9.12
N PHE A 176 -8.24 -11.16 -9.82
CA PHE A 176 -8.27 -10.03 -10.74
C PHE A 176 -9.30 -10.25 -11.86
N ARG A 177 -9.28 -11.43 -12.52
CA ARG A 177 -10.24 -11.73 -13.58
C ARG A 177 -11.68 -11.67 -13.10
N ARG A 178 -11.95 -12.17 -11.88
CA ARG A 178 -13.28 -12.14 -11.29
C ARG A 178 -13.73 -10.69 -11.03
N ALA A 179 -12.89 -9.88 -10.41
CA ALA A 179 -13.18 -8.46 -10.18
C ALA A 179 -13.42 -7.69 -11.48
N PHE A 180 -12.56 -7.86 -12.48
CA PHE A 180 -12.75 -7.20 -13.78
C PHE A 180 -14.03 -7.64 -14.50
N ARG A 181 -14.41 -8.91 -14.38
CA ARG A 181 -15.68 -9.40 -14.90
C ARG A 181 -16.87 -8.68 -14.25
N ASP A 182 -16.87 -8.55 -12.93
CA ASP A 182 -17.90 -7.86 -12.18
C ASP A 182 -17.98 -6.36 -12.55
N ILE A 183 -16.82 -5.71 -12.70
CA ILE A 183 -16.72 -4.31 -13.17
C ILE A 183 -17.30 -4.16 -14.59
N ALA A 184 -16.93 -5.06 -15.51
CA ALA A 184 -17.40 -5.02 -16.88
C ALA A 184 -18.91 -5.29 -17.00
N ALA A 185 -19.47 -6.13 -16.12
CA ALA A 185 -20.90 -6.43 -16.08
C ALA A 185 -21.74 -5.23 -15.60
N ALA A 186 -21.20 -4.37 -14.72
CA ALA A 186 -21.93 -3.24 -14.18
C ALA A 186 -21.03 -2.00 -13.93
N PRO A 187 -20.45 -1.38 -14.99
CA PRO A 187 -19.47 -0.31 -14.84
C PRO A 187 -20.03 0.94 -14.14
N GLY A 188 -21.30 1.26 -14.36
CA GLY A 188 -21.96 2.38 -13.69
C GLY A 188 -22.16 2.16 -12.19
N ALA A 189 -22.47 0.94 -11.76
CA ALA A 189 -22.56 0.60 -10.34
C ALA A 189 -21.18 0.65 -9.68
N TRP A 190 -20.15 0.17 -10.35
CA TRP A 190 -18.76 0.26 -9.88
C TRP A 190 -18.31 1.72 -9.72
N MET A 191 -18.60 2.59 -10.70
CA MET A 191 -18.27 4.02 -10.61
C MET A 191 -18.97 4.69 -9.41
N LYS A 192 -20.26 4.38 -9.15
CA LYS A 192 -20.97 4.87 -7.96
C LYS A 192 -20.28 4.42 -6.67
N LYS A 193 -19.80 3.17 -6.61
CA LYS A 193 -19.03 2.67 -5.46
C LYS A 193 -17.70 3.44 -5.26
N LEU A 194 -16.99 3.76 -6.35
CA LEU A 194 -15.76 4.56 -6.25
C LEU A 194 -16.03 5.95 -5.70
N VAL A 195 -17.08 6.62 -6.18
CA VAL A 195 -17.49 7.94 -5.67
C VAL A 195 -17.88 7.85 -4.19
N LYS A 196 -18.66 6.83 -3.80
CA LYS A 196 -19.00 6.58 -2.39
C LYS A 196 -17.74 6.40 -1.53
N LYS A 197 -16.77 5.57 -1.98
CA LYS A 197 -15.49 5.36 -1.28
C LYS A 197 -14.67 6.65 -1.16
N ALA A 198 -14.63 7.47 -2.21
CA ALA A 198 -13.95 8.77 -2.16
C ALA A 198 -14.62 9.71 -1.16
N TRP A 199 -15.95 9.67 -1.05
CA TRP A 199 -16.70 10.44 -0.05
C TRP A 199 -16.40 9.97 1.37
N LEU A 200 -16.38 8.64 1.61
CA LEU A 200 -16.10 8.06 2.92
C LEU A 200 -14.72 8.43 3.50
N VAL A 201 -13.76 8.87 2.67
CA VAL A 201 -12.47 9.41 3.16
C VAL A 201 -12.67 10.68 4.01
N PHE A 202 -13.77 11.41 3.77
CA PHE A 202 -14.11 12.64 4.48
C PHE A 202 -15.23 12.44 5.51
N ASP A 203 -15.76 11.22 5.62
CA ASP A 203 -16.79 10.85 6.58
C ASP A 203 -16.14 10.48 7.93
N ALA A 204 -16.83 10.81 9.01
CA ALA A 204 -16.38 10.43 10.35
C ALA A 204 -16.81 9.01 10.74
N GLU A 205 -17.69 8.35 9.95
CA GLU A 205 -18.05 6.95 10.16
C GLU A 205 -16.93 6.03 9.62
N GLU A 206 -16.19 5.41 10.52
CA GLU A 206 -15.21 4.40 10.16
C GLU A 206 -15.93 3.09 9.80
N ILE A 207 -15.47 2.44 8.73
CA ILE A 207 -15.79 1.03 8.46
C ILE A 207 -15.11 0.24 9.59
N GLU A 208 -15.88 -0.50 10.39
CA GLU A 208 -15.38 -1.26 11.54
C GLU A 208 -14.08 -2.00 11.19
N PRO A 209 -12.93 -1.56 11.72
CA PRO A 209 -11.68 -2.25 11.55
C PRO A 209 -11.65 -3.49 12.45
N THR A 210 -10.70 -4.36 12.25
CA THR A 210 -10.49 -5.56 13.07
C THR A 210 -10.30 -5.21 14.56
N ASN A 211 -9.82 -3.97 14.85
CA ASN A 211 -9.68 -3.41 16.19
C ASN A 211 -10.34 -2.03 16.19
N ASP A 212 -11.50 -1.93 16.80
CA ASP A 212 -12.26 -0.69 16.89
C ASP A 212 -11.90 0.06 18.18
N LEU A 213 -11.45 1.30 18.00
CA LEU A 213 -11.14 2.22 19.09
C LEU A 213 -12.38 2.49 19.98
N HIS A 214 -13.59 2.38 19.40
CA HIS A 214 -14.85 2.62 20.09
C HIS A 214 -15.28 1.43 20.97
N LEU A 215 -14.85 0.19 20.68
CA LEU A 215 -15.13 -0.98 21.52
C LEU A 215 -14.49 -0.84 22.91
N TYR A 216 -13.30 -0.25 22.99
CA TYR A 216 -12.59 -0.06 24.27
C TYR A 216 -13.09 1.15 25.08
N ARG A 217 -13.89 2.02 24.50
CA ARG A 217 -14.44 3.21 25.16
C ARG A 217 -15.60 2.89 26.10
N GLY A 218 -16.22 1.72 25.96
CA GLY A 218 -17.32 1.25 26.79
C GLY A 218 -16.93 0.45 28.03
N GLU A 219 -15.63 0.08 28.16
CA GLU A 219 -15.12 -0.74 29.28
C GLU A 219 -14.24 0.03 30.30
N SER A 220 -14.14 1.36 30.18
CA SER A 220 -13.36 2.21 31.09
C SER A 220 -14.23 3.10 31.98
#